data_c72b635dbec9460f2e3c04369c8690c2
#
_entry.id   c72b635dbec9460f2e3c04369c8690c2
#
_cell.length_a   1.000
_cell.length_b   1.000
_cell.length_c   1.000
_cell.angle_alpha   90.00
_cell.angle_beta   90.00
_cell.angle_gamma   90.00
#
_symmetry.space_group_name_H-M   'P 1'
#
loop_
_entity.id
_entity.type
_entity.pdbx_description
1 polymer ?
#
loop_
_entity_poly.entity_id
_entity_poly.type
_entity_poly.pdbx_seq_one_letter_code
_entity_poly.pdbx_strand_id
1 'polypeptide(L)'
;AIEGTERVHGAIEVLNSRKVDFEYDGEMTVDVALNPKSLSFYPFCRLSRPANILIMPGLHSANIASRLIDSVGAGKTIGPLLTGLKHSAQIVKVGASVSEIVTLALFAAYDSSKPNTFSSSDNNKLMSKKA
;
A
#
# COMPACT_ATOMS: atom_id res chain seq x y z
N ALA A 1 3.21 -10.21 -22.77
CA ALA A 1 2.76 -9.40 -21.64
C ALA A 1 3.48 -9.88 -20.38
N ILE A 2 4.01 -8.97 -19.58
CA ILE A 2 4.62 -9.30 -18.28
C ILE A 2 3.47 -9.67 -17.35
N GLU A 3 3.55 -10.86 -16.74
CA GLU A 3 2.53 -11.35 -15.82
C GLU A 3 2.33 -10.36 -14.65
N GLY A 4 1.12 -9.86 -14.48
CA GLY A 4 0.80 -8.86 -13.45
C GLY A 4 0.48 -7.45 -13.96
N THR A 5 0.89 -7.08 -15.16
CA THR A 5 0.62 -5.77 -15.79
C THR A 5 -0.88 -5.48 -15.91
N GLU A 6 -1.68 -6.48 -16.26
CA GLU A 6 -3.13 -6.35 -16.38
C GLU A 6 -3.80 -5.90 -15.07
N ARG A 7 -3.29 -6.35 -13.93
CA ARG A 7 -3.81 -5.94 -12.61
C ARG A 7 -3.52 -4.48 -12.31
N VAL A 8 -2.35 -3.99 -12.70
CA VAL A 8 -1.97 -2.58 -12.51
C VAL A 8 -2.84 -1.70 -13.38
N HIS A 9 -3.00 -2.04 -14.66
CA HIS A 9 -3.88 -1.31 -15.58
C HIS A 9 -5.33 -1.29 -15.08
N GLY A 10 -5.87 -2.43 -14.65
CA GLY A 10 -7.21 -2.50 -14.07
C GLY A 10 -7.37 -1.65 -12.80
N ALA A 11 -6.33 -1.58 -11.96
CA ALA A 11 -6.34 -0.71 -10.78
C ALA A 11 -6.37 0.78 -11.17
N ILE A 12 -5.59 1.18 -12.17
CA ILE A 12 -5.58 2.55 -12.71
C ILE A 12 -6.97 2.93 -13.28
N GLU A 13 -7.62 2.04 -14.02
CA GLU A 13 -8.97 2.27 -14.54
C GLU A 13 -9.99 2.49 -13.38
N VAL A 14 -9.91 1.69 -12.35
CA VAL A 14 -10.75 1.86 -11.16
C VAL A 14 -10.50 3.20 -10.49
N LEU A 15 -9.25 3.62 -10.32
CA LEU A 15 -8.90 4.92 -9.75
C LEU A 15 -9.39 6.08 -10.62
N ASN A 16 -9.24 5.99 -11.94
CA ASN A 16 -9.78 6.97 -12.90
C ASN A 16 -11.31 7.15 -12.73
N SER A 17 -12.04 6.05 -12.49
CA SER A 17 -13.49 6.09 -12.30
C SER A 17 -13.92 6.69 -10.95
N ARG A 18 -13.06 6.60 -9.92
CA ARG A 18 -13.36 7.04 -8.54
C ARG A 18 -13.10 8.51 -8.27
N LYS A 19 -12.47 9.24 -9.20
CA LYS A 19 -12.11 10.67 -9.05
C LYS A 19 -11.44 10.96 -7.71
N VAL A 20 -10.37 10.22 -7.42
CA VAL A 20 -9.58 10.37 -6.19
C VAL A 20 -8.85 11.73 -6.17
N ASP A 21 -8.52 12.22 -4.97
CA ASP A 21 -7.88 13.51 -4.72
C ASP A 21 -6.36 13.43 -4.49
N PHE A 22 -5.74 12.33 -4.94
CA PHE A 22 -4.30 12.10 -4.88
C PHE A 22 -3.75 11.68 -6.24
N GLU A 23 -2.45 11.94 -6.45
CA GLU A 23 -1.74 11.49 -7.65
C GLU A 23 -1.46 9.99 -7.59
N TYR A 24 -1.61 9.33 -8.72
CA TYR A 24 -1.28 7.92 -8.90
C TYR A 24 -0.85 7.65 -10.32
N ASP A 25 0.03 6.68 -10.49
CA ASP A 25 0.48 6.20 -11.78
C ASP A 25 1.00 4.76 -11.65
N GLY A 26 1.22 4.10 -12.74
CA GLY A 26 1.77 2.77 -12.92
C GLY A 26 1.44 2.29 -14.34
N GLU A 27 2.13 1.40 -14.92
CA GLU A 27 3.17 0.54 -14.34
C GLU A 27 4.52 1.28 -14.40
N MET A 28 5.33 1.16 -13.35
CA MET A 28 6.69 1.68 -13.33
C MET A 28 7.56 0.89 -12.35
N THR A 29 8.87 0.95 -12.57
CA THR A 29 9.83 0.34 -11.65
C THR A 29 10.04 1.20 -10.41
N VAL A 30 10.47 0.58 -9.31
CA VAL A 30 10.64 1.26 -8.02
C VAL A 30 11.67 2.38 -8.09
N ASP A 31 12.75 2.20 -8.83
CA ASP A 31 13.79 3.21 -9.04
C ASP A 31 13.27 4.44 -9.78
N VAL A 32 12.34 4.27 -10.73
CA VAL A 32 11.65 5.38 -11.40
C VAL A 32 10.70 6.07 -10.43
N ALA A 33 9.87 5.30 -9.73
CA ALA A 33 8.86 5.85 -8.82
C ALA A 33 9.46 6.68 -7.66
N LEU A 34 10.67 6.33 -7.20
CA LEU A 34 11.30 6.97 -6.04
C LEU A 34 12.36 8.03 -6.39
N ASN A 35 12.80 8.12 -7.64
CA ASN A 35 13.90 9.01 -8.01
C ASN A 35 13.41 10.15 -8.92
N PRO A 36 13.53 11.43 -8.48
CA PRO A 36 13.10 12.59 -9.27
C PRO A 36 13.82 12.69 -10.63
N LYS A 37 15.10 12.27 -10.70
CA LYS A 37 15.86 12.29 -11.95
C LYS A 37 15.33 11.24 -12.91
N SER A 38 14.99 10.05 -12.43
CA SER A 38 14.40 9.00 -13.27
C SER A 38 13.02 9.42 -13.78
N LEU A 39 12.18 10.01 -12.94
CA LEU A 39 10.87 10.52 -13.34
C LEU A 39 10.95 11.55 -14.48
N SER A 40 11.99 12.39 -14.50
CA SER A 40 12.13 13.42 -15.55
C SER A 40 12.32 12.85 -16.96
N PHE A 41 12.74 11.58 -17.10
CA PHE A 41 12.82 10.87 -18.37
C PHE A 41 11.50 10.30 -18.87
N TYR A 42 10.44 10.38 -18.05
CA TYR A 42 9.11 9.86 -18.35
C TYR A 42 8.07 11.00 -18.39
N PRO A 43 8.01 11.81 -19.46
CA PRO A 43 7.15 12.98 -19.55
C PRO A 43 5.65 12.64 -19.55
N PHE A 44 5.31 11.37 -19.75
CA PHE A 44 3.94 10.84 -19.65
C PHE A 44 3.55 10.41 -18.24
N CYS A 45 4.48 10.44 -17.29
CA CYS A 45 4.19 10.11 -15.90
C CYS A 45 3.29 11.19 -15.27
N ARG A 46 2.27 10.74 -14.57
CA ARG A 46 1.28 11.62 -13.90
C ARG A 46 1.74 12.13 -12.54
N LEU A 47 2.83 11.57 -12.00
CA LEU A 47 3.35 11.99 -10.71
C LEU A 47 4.15 13.29 -10.85
N SER A 48 3.81 14.30 -10.07
CA SER A 48 4.57 15.56 -9.99
C SER A 48 5.82 15.47 -9.11
N ARG A 49 5.93 14.42 -8.31
CA ARG A 49 7.00 14.17 -7.33
C ARG A 49 7.20 12.66 -7.11
N PRO A 50 8.34 12.24 -6.51
CA PRO A 50 8.53 10.84 -6.15
C PRO A 50 7.39 10.27 -5.32
N ALA A 51 7.02 9.03 -5.60
CA ALA A 51 5.97 8.34 -4.87
C ALA A 51 6.33 8.19 -3.38
N ASN A 52 5.36 8.42 -2.52
CA ASN A 52 5.46 8.15 -1.09
C ASN A 52 4.72 6.87 -0.68
N ILE A 53 4.00 6.26 -1.61
CA ILE A 53 3.32 4.97 -1.44
C ILE A 53 3.64 4.11 -2.65
N LEU A 54 4.08 2.87 -2.41
CA LEU A 54 4.33 1.87 -3.43
C LEU A 54 3.34 0.72 -3.28
N ILE A 55 2.57 0.45 -4.32
CA ILE A 55 1.68 -0.71 -4.39
C ILE A 55 2.40 -1.81 -5.16
N MET A 56 2.74 -2.88 -4.46
CA MET A 56 3.41 -4.02 -5.06
C MET A 56 2.41 -4.93 -5.80
N PRO A 57 2.82 -5.58 -6.89
CA PRO A 57 1.94 -6.42 -7.71
C PRO A 57 1.43 -7.67 -6.99
N GLY A 58 2.05 -8.03 -5.87
CA GLY A 58 1.64 -9.17 -5.07
C GLY A 58 2.29 -9.20 -3.69
N LEU A 59 1.71 -10.02 -2.80
CA LEU A 59 2.15 -10.16 -1.42
C LEU A 59 3.62 -10.62 -1.29
N HIS A 60 4.06 -11.50 -2.20
CA HIS A 60 5.45 -12.00 -2.16
C HIS A 60 6.46 -10.88 -2.43
N SER A 61 6.22 -10.06 -3.45
CA SER A 61 7.09 -8.91 -3.76
C SER A 61 7.10 -7.89 -2.64
N ALA A 62 5.95 -7.60 -2.03
CA ALA A 62 5.85 -6.71 -0.88
C ALA A 62 6.63 -7.24 0.34
N ASN A 63 6.49 -8.52 0.65
CA ASN A 63 7.21 -9.16 1.76
C ASN A 63 8.73 -9.16 1.54
N ILE A 64 9.19 -9.50 0.35
CA ILE A 64 10.62 -9.51 0.02
C ILE A 64 11.18 -8.08 0.13
N ALA A 65 10.53 -7.11 -0.49
CA ALA A 65 10.98 -5.71 -0.50
C ALA A 65 11.03 -5.14 0.92
N SER A 66 9.98 -5.31 1.73
CA SER A 66 9.93 -4.77 3.10
C SER A 66 10.98 -5.40 4.00
N ARG A 67 11.19 -6.72 3.91
CA ARG A 67 12.22 -7.41 4.70
C ARG A 67 13.64 -7.06 4.24
N LEU A 68 13.84 -6.85 2.96
CA LEU A 68 15.13 -6.42 2.44
C LEU A 68 15.49 -5.02 2.97
N ILE A 69 14.56 -4.07 2.93
CA ILE A 69 14.75 -2.72 3.46
C ILE A 69 15.08 -2.76 4.96
N ASP A 70 14.36 -3.58 5.72
CA ASP A 70 14.61 -3.78 7.16
C ASP A 70 16.01 -4.38 7.41
N SER A 71 16.39 -5.37 6.63
CA SER A 71 17.67 -6.09 6.80
C SER A 71 18.89 -5.25 6.45
N VAL A 72 18.79 -4.36 5.46
CA VAL A 72 19.91 -3.46 5.08
C VAL A 72 19.99 -2.21 5.94
N GLY A 73 19.05 -2.04 6.88
CA GLY A 73 19.05 -0.91 7.82
C GLY A 73 18.81 0.44 7.17
N ALA A 74 18.11 0.48 6.01
CA ALA A 74 17.82 1.71 5.29
C ALA A 74 16.84 2.66 6.02
N GLY A 75 16.25 2.20 7.13
CA GLY A 75 15.33 2.98 7.94
C GLY A 75 14.68 2.14 9.05
N LYS A 76 13.80 2.77 9.83
CA LYS A 76 12.99 2.07 10.83
C LYS A 76 11.70 1.58 10.19
N THR A 77 11.52 0.26 10.16
CA THR A 77 10.32 -0.36 9.62
C THR A 77 9.26 -0.50 10.71
N ILE A 78 8.03 -0.14 10.41
CA ILE A 78 6.87 -0.37 11.28
C ILE A 78 5.89 -1.25 10.49
N GLY A 79 5.55 -2.39 11.03
CA GLY A 79 4.62 -3.30 10.38
C GLY A 79 5.08 -4.75 10.34
N PRO A 80 4.32 -5.61 9.66
CA PRO A 80 3.12 -5.31 8.86
C PRO A 80 1.96 -4.76 9.68
N LEU A 81 1.20 -3.83 9.12
CA LEU A 81 0.01 -3.26 9.75
C LEU A 81 -1.26 -3.90 9.15
N LEU A 82 -2.15 -4.36 10.00
CA LEU A 82 -3.47 -4.82 9.59
C LEU A 82 -4.44 -3.64 9.59
N THR A 83 -5.12 -3.43 8.47
CA THR A 83 -6.12 -2.37 8.31
C THR A 83 -7.43 -2.92 7.74
N GLY A 84 -8.53 -2.19 7.89
CA GLY A 84 -9.83 -2.58 7.33
C GLY A 84 -10.54 -3.70 8.10
N LEU A 85 -10.15 -3.98 9.31
CA LEU A 85 -10.83 -4.92 10.18
C LEU A 85 -12.00 -4.25 10.93
N LYS A 86 -13.05 -5.02 11.24
CA LYS A 86 -14.18 -4.53 12.05
C LYS A 86 -13.74 -4.10 13.45
N HIS A 87 -12.79 -4.81 14.02
CA HIS A 87 -12.13 -4.49 15.28
C HIS A 87 -10.64 -4.38 15.01
N SER A 88 -10.02 -3.33 15.53
CA SER A 88 -8.58 -3.11 15.31
C SER A 88 -7.78 -4.21 15.97
N ALA A 89 -6.85 -4.78 15.22
CA ALA A 89 -5.91 -5.78 15.68
C ALA A 89 -4.57 -5.60 14.95
N GLN A 90 -3.47 -5.83 15.66
CA GLN A 90 -2.14 -5.82 15.07
C GLN A 90 -1.37 -7.10 15.41
N ILE A 91 -0.50 -7.52 14.52
CA ILE A 91 0.34 -8.71 14.71
C ILE A 91 1.74 -8.28 15.10
N VAL A 92 2.22 -8.84 16.19
CA VAL A 92 3.59 -8.62 16.68
C VAL A 92 4.44 -9.84 16.34
N LYS A 93 5.63 -9.62 15.76
CA LYS A 93 6.57 -10.70 15.46
C LYS A 93 7.17 -11.28 16.75
N VAL A 94 7.52 -12.56 16.72
CA VAL A 94 8.28 -13.18 17.81
C VAL A 94 9.64 -12.48 17.95
N GLY A 95 10.00 -12.10 19.17
CA GLY A 95 11.23 -11.35 19.45
C GLY A 95 11.12 -9.84 19.19
N ALA A 96 9.91 -9.30 19.03
CA ALA A 96 9.73 -7.85 18.94
C ALA A 96 10.20 -7.13 20.21
N SER A 97 10.80 -5.97 20.04
CA SER A 97 11.18 -5.08 21.12
C SER A 97 9.96 -4.45 21.79
N VAL A 98 10.11 -3.99 23.03
CA VAL A 98 9.07 -3.25 23.76
C VAL A 98 8.59 -2.04 22.95
N SER A 99 9.50 -1.31 22.28
CA SER A 99 9.17 -0.17 21.44
C SER A 99 8.29 -0.55 20.26
N GLU A 100 8.54 -1.68 19.60
CA GLU A 100 7.70 -2.19 18.52
C GLU A 100 6.31 -2.56 19.00
N ILE A 101 6.21 -3.23 20.15
CA ILE A 101 4.92 -3.61 20.76
C ILE A 101 4.10 -2.35 21.08
N VAL A 102 4.71 -1.36 21.75
CA VAL A 102 4.05 -0.08 22.07
C VAL A 102 3.60 0.64 20.81
N THR A 103 4.44 0.69 19.78
CA THR A 103 4.10 1.34 18.51
C THR A 103 2.88 0.69 17.85
N LEU A 104 2.86 -0.64 17.78
CA LEU A 104 1.73 -1.38 17.20
C LEU A 104 0.45 -1.25 18.03
N ALA A 105 0.56 -1.20 19.35
CA ALA A 105 -0.58 -0.93 20.24
C ALA A 105 -1.16 0.47 20.03
N LEU A 106 -0.33 1.49 19.82
CA LEU A 106 -0.76 2.85 19.48
C LEU A 106 -1.46 2.89 18.13
N PHE A 107 -0.96 2.17 17.12
CA PHE A 107 -1.64 2.04 15.83
C PHE A 107 -3.01 1.37 15.97
N ALA A 108 -3.12 0.30 16.76
CA ALA A 108 -4.40 -0.36 17.01
C ALA A 108 -5.40 0.59 17.70
N ALA A 109 -4.96 1.33 18.70
CA ALA A 109 -5.78 2.31 19.41
C ALA A 109 -6.24 3.44 18.47
N TYR A 110 -5.33 3.98 17.65
CA TYR A 110 -5.66 5.01 16.67
C TYR A 110 -6.65 4.54 15.62
N ASP A 111 -6.48 3.32 15.10
CA ASP A 111 -7.38 2.75 14.11
C ASP A 111 -8.79 2.52 14.70
N SER A 112 -8.90 2.07 15.95
CA SER A 112 -10.15 1.89 16.64
C SER A 112 -10.88 3.21 16.98
N SER A 113 -10.18 4.33 17.03
CA SER A 113 -10.76 5.65 17.25
C SER A 113 -11.39 6.28 15.99
N LYS A 114 -11.11 5.74 14.82
CA LYS A 114 -11.70 6.22 13.57
C LYS A 114 -13.12 5.69 13.39
N PRO A 115 -14.06 6.53 12.91
CA PRO A 115 -15.38 6.02 12.53
C PRO A 115 -15.19 4.94 11.44
N ASN A 116 -15.86 3.80 11.62
CA ASN A 116 -15.81 2.69 10.67
C ASN A 116 -16.31 3.16 9.29
N THR A 117 -15.38 3.50 8.40
CA THR A 117 -15.69 3.93 7.02
C THR A 117 -16.05 2.76 6.08
N PHE A 118 -15.93 1.53 6.55
CA PHE A 118 -16.37 0.35 5.82
C PHE A 118 -17.83 0.03 6.14
N SER A 119 -18.74 0.64 5.39
CA SER A 119 -20.13 0.19 5.40
C SER A 119 -20.22 -1.14 4.61
N SER A 120 -20.98 -2.09 5.16
CA SER A 120 -21.24 -3.41 4.55
C SER A 120 -21.92 -3.34 3.17
N SER A 121 -22.31 -2.16 2.71
CA SER A 121 -22.88 -1.91 1.38
C SER A 121 -21.85 -1.98 0.24
N ASP A 122 -20.56 -1.71 0.51
CA ASP A 122 -19.54 -1.71 -0.54
C ASP A 122 -19.06 -3.12 -0.91
N ASN A 123 -19.10 -4.05 0.04
CA ASN A 123 -18.75 -5.46 -0.22
C ASN A 123 -19.77 -6.17 -1.13
N ASN A 124 -21.06 -5.86 -1.02
CA ASN A 124 -22.08 -6.47 -1.87
C ASN A 124 -22.01 -5.98 -3.32
N LYS A 125 -21.54 -4.76 -3.58
CA LYS A 125 -21.34 -4.24 -4.94
C LYS A 125 -20.13 -4.86 -5.66
N LEU A 126 -19.11 -5.30 -4.91
CA LEU A 126 -17.93 -5.95 -5.49
C LEU A 126 -18.16 -7.42 -5.82
N MET A 127 -19.00 -8.10 -5.03
CA MET A 127 -19.33 -9.51 -5.25
C MET A 127 -20.38 -9.73 -6.36
N SER A 128 -21.30 -8.79 -6.55
CA SER A 128 -22.36 -8.87 -7.59
C SER A 128 -21.88 -8.59 -9.01
N LYS A 129 -20.64 -8.13 -9.20
CA LYS A 129 -20.02 -7.93 -10.54
C LYS A 129 -19.17 -9.12 -11.01
N LYS A 130 -19.10 -10.21 -10.25
CA LYS A 130 -18.37 -11.45 -10.58
C LYS A 130 -19.28 -12.64 -10.88
N ALA A 131 -20.57 -12.45 -11.00
CA ALA A 131 -21.54 -13.45 -11.44
C ALA A 131 -21.96 -13.19 -12.89
#